data_bbab2de3f855c5d0a0a417c603f8749b
#
_entry.id   bbab2de3f855c5d0a0a417c603f8749b
#
_cell.length_a   1.000
_cell.length_b   1.000
_cell.length_c   1.000
_cell.angle_alpha   90.00
_cell.angle_beta   90.00
_cell.angle_gamma   90.00
#
_symmetry.space_group_name_H-M   'P 1'
#
loop_
_entity.id
_entity.type
_entity.pdbx_description
1 polymer ?
#
loop_
_entity_poly.entity_id
_entity_poly.type
_entity_poly.pdbx_seq_one_letter_code
_entity_poly.pdbx_strand_id
1 'polypeptide(L)'
;MDEILNDLVKFRDFATYKNPSVTFFGSARFDENSKYCKMAFSLAKQLADGGFAVVSGGGPGVMEAANKGAYESGKSPSIGLNIVLPFEQVTNKYATSNFVFSNLSARKFALIERSSAFLVFPGGFGTLDELFEILVLAQIGAKKAKIFLIGSEFWSKLDDFIKTTLIREKAVSEEDLSLYTISDDLDTVRNEILGILN
;
A
#
# COMPACT_ATOMS: atom_id res chain seq x y z
N MET A 1 -14.26 20.48 -7.06
CA MET A 1 -13.15 20.97 -6.20
C MET A 1 -13.53 20.88 -4.73
N ASP A 2 -14.73 21.25 -4.37
CA ASP A 2 -15.23 21.23 -2.98
C ASP A 2 -15.25 19.83 -2.34
N GLU A 3 -15.55 18.78 -3.08
CA GLU A 3 -15.54 17.39 -2.59
C GLU A 3 -14.13 16.94 -2.18
N ILE A 4 -13.11 17.25 -2.97
CA ILE A 4 -11.72 16.90 -2.66
C ILE A 4 -11.29 17.59 -1.37
N LEU A 5 -11.52 18.90 -1.28
CA LEU A 5 -11.16 19.67 -0.09
C LEU A 5 -11.90 19.18 1.15
N ASN A 6 -13.19 18.88 1.02
CA ASN A 6 -14.01 18.35 2.10
C ASN A 6 -13.50 16.99 2.59
N ASP A 7 -13.16 16.08 1.66
CA ASP A 7 -12.58 14.78 2.00
C ASP A 7 -11.25 14.93 2.73
N LEU A 8 -10.36 15.81 2.25
CA LEU A 8 -9.05 16.03 2.87
C LEU A 8 -9.15 16.66 4.28
N VAL A 9 -10.07 17.61 4.47
CA VAL A 9 -10.30 18.21 5.79
C VAL A 9 -10.83 17.16 6.78
N LYS A 10 -11.82 16.37 6.38
CA LYS A 10 -12.37 15.30 7.23
C LYS A 10 -11.33 14.22 7.51
N PHE A 11 -10.52 13.86 6.52
CA PHE A 11 -9.45 12.87 6.69
C PHE A 11 -8.38 13.35 7.67
N ARG A 12 -8.00 14.62 7.64
CA ARG A 12 -7.06 15.21 8.62
C ARG A 12 -7.56 14.98 10.06
N ASP A 13 -8.85 15.21 10.29
CA ASP A 13 -9.46 15.06 11.62
C ASP A 13 -9.62 13.58 12.01
N PHE A 14 -9.78 12.68 11.02
CA PHE A 14 -9.79 11.23 11.22
C PHE A 14 -8.40 10.66 11.53
N ALA A 15 -7.36 11.13 10.85
CA ALA A 15 -6.01 10.56 10.87
C ALA A 15 -5.22 10.95 12.13
N THR A 16 -5.77 10.65 13.32
CA THR A 16 -5.19 11.02 14.62
C THR A 16 -4.18 10.02 15.18
N TYR A 17 -4.00 8.86 14.53
CA TYR A 17 -3.03 7.85 14.98
C TYR A 17 -1.59 8.39 14.90
N LYS A 18 -0.78 8.04 15.91
CA LYS A 18 0.61 8.51 16.05
C LYS A 18 1.65 7.52 15.52
N ASN A 19 1.23 6.30 15.31
CA ASN A 19 2.12 5.25 14.80
C ASN A 19 2.66 5.64 13.42
N PRO A 20 3.92 5.35 13.08
CA PRO A 20 4.36 5.29 11.70
C PRO A 20 3.48 4.29 10.94
N SER A 21 3.28 4.49 9.67
CA SER A 21 2.37 3.62 8.92
C SER A 21 3.01 3.01 7.69
N VAL A 22 2.48 1.86 7.31
CA VAL A 22 2.79 1.15 6.07
C VAL A 22 1.50 0.91 5.30
N THR A 23 1.55 1.12 3.98
CA THR A 23 0.39 0.90 3.11
C THR A 23 0.55 -0.36 2.28
N PHE A 24 -0.50 -1.18 2.27
CA PHE A 24 -0.61 -2.39 1.48
C PHE A 24 -1.51 -2.15 0.28
N PHE A 25 -0.96 -2.36 -0.90
CA PHE A 25 -1.66 -2.35 -2.18
C PHE A 25 -1.73 -3.76 -2.77
N GLY A 26 -2.80 -4.09 -3.47
CA GLY A 26 -2.95 -5.38 -4.14
C GLY A 26 -4.38 -5.66 -4.58
N SER A 27 -4.56 -6.81 -5.23
CA SER A 27 -5.83 -7.21 -5.82
C SER A 27 -6.94 -7.40 -4.78
N ALA A 28 -8.10 -6.79 -5.06
CA ALA A 28 -9.35 -7.07 -4.35
C ALA A 28 -10.00 -8.42 -4.74
N ARG A 29 -9.48 -9.09 -5.78
CA ARG A 29 -10.10 -10.29 -6.37
C ARG A 29 -9.46 -11.60 -5.91
N PHE A 30 -8.38 -11.55 -5.15
CA PHE A 30 -7.73 -12.76 -4.67
C PHE A 30 -8.52 -13.38 -3.53
N ASP A 31 -8.65 -14.69 -3.60
CA ASP A 31 -9.20 -15.49 -2.51
C ASP A 31 -8.32 -15.40 -1.27
N GLU A 32 -8.93 -15.46 -0.08
CA GLU A 32 -8.23 -15.39 1.20
C GLU A 32 -7.14 -16.46 1.38
N ASN A 33 -7.31 -17.63 0.73
CA ASN A 33 -6.36 -18.73 0.77
C ASN A 33 -5.22 -18.61 -0.24
N SER A 34 -5.25 -17.58 -1.12
CA SER A 34 -4.18 -17.34 -2.09
C SER A 34 -2.84 -17.11 -1.38
N LYS A 35 -1.74 -17.45 -2.08
CA LYS A 35 -0.38 -17.22 -1.53
C LYS A 35 -0.16 -15.75 -1.14
N TYR A 36 -0.67 -14.82 -1.95
CA TYR A 36 -0.48 -13.39 -1.73
C TYR A 36 -1.26 -12.85 -0.54
N CYS A 37 -2.50 -13.32 -0.32
CA CYS A 37 -3.25 -12.96 0.88
C CYS A 37 -2.59 -13.51 2.15
N LYS A 38 -2.08 -14.74 2.13
CA LYS A 38 -1.33 -15.31 3.26
C LYS A 38 -0.04 -14.53 3.56
N MET A 39 0.70 -14.14 2.52
CA MET A 39 1.91 -13.31 2.67
C MET A 39 1.56 -11.92 3.24
N ALA A 40 0.52 -11.26 2.70
CA ALA A 40 0.07 -9.95 3.17
C ALA A 40 -0.39 -9.99 4.63
N PHE A 41 -1.16 -11.00 5.01
CA PHE A 41 -1.58 -11.23 6.40
C PHE A 41 -0.38 -11.38 7.34
N SER A 42 0.56 -12.28 7.00
CA SER A 42 1.73 -12.56 7.83
C SER A 42 2.60 -11.33 8.02
N LEU A 43 2.91 -10.62 6.93
CA LEU A 43 3.75 -9.42 6.97
C LEU A 43 3.07 -8.27 7.72
N ALA A 44 1.78 -8.04 7.47
CA ALA A 44 1.02 -7.01 8.17
C ALA A 44 0.94 -7.26 9.68
N LYS A 45 0.75 -8.52 10.10
CA LYS A 45 0.75 -8.89 11.52
C LYS A 45 2.09 -8.58 12.18
N GLN A 46 3.20 -8.98 11.55
CA GLN A 46 4.55 -8.75 12.07
C GLN A 46 4.90 -7.25 12.14
N LEU A 47 4.49 -6.44 11.13
CA LEU A 47 4.70 -5.00 11.14
C LEU A 47 3.85 -4.29 12.20
N ALA A 48 2.61 -4.73 12.39
CA ALA A 48 1.75 -4.24 13.47
C ALA A 48 2.30 -4.62 14.85
N ASP A 49 2.85 -5.84 15.02
CA ASP A 49 3.56 -6.26 16.23
C ASP A 49 4.78 -5.35 16.51
N GLY A 50 5.43 -4.85 15.46
CA GLY A 50 6.55 -3.91 15.50
C GLY A 50 6.15 -2.44 15.66
N GLY A 51 4.87 -2.11 15.80
CA GLY A 51 4.40 -0.75 16.10
C GLY A 51 3.92 0.06 14.90
N PHE A 52 3.91 -0.49 13.68
CA PHE A 52 3.40 0.20 12.49
C PHE A 52 1.88 0.09 12.38
N ALA A 53 1.20 1.20 12.13
CA ALA A 53 -0.17 1.18 11.66
C ALA A 53 -0.22 0.60 10.24
N VAL A 54 -1.15 -0.32 9.99
CA VAL A 54 -1.36 -0.94 8.68
C VAL A 54 -2.50 -0.23 7.98
N VAL A 55 -2.21 0.32 6.81
CA VAL A 55 -3.16 1.05 5.97
C VAL A 55 -3.44 0.24 4.71
N SER A 56 -4.68 0.19 4.28
CA SER A 56 -5.09 -0.37 3.00
C SER A 56 -6.27 0.38 2.41
N GLY A 57 -6.65 0.03 1.19
CA GLY A 57 -7.86 0.54 0.57
C GLY A 57 -9.18 0.05 1.19
N GLY A 58 -9.14 -0.78 2.25
CA GLY A 58 -10.31 -1.21 3.01
C GLY A 58 -11.25 -2.19 2.30
N GLY A 59 -10.90 -2.66 1.12
CA GLY A 59 -11.66 -3.66 0.35
C GLY A 59 -11.26 -5.10 0.67
N PRO A 60 -11.76 -6.07 -0.11
CA PRO A 60 -11.44 -7.50 0.04
C PRO A 60 -10.04 -7.87 -0.48
N GLY A 61 -9.73 -9.15 -0.50
CA GLY A 61 -8.51 -9.73 -1.03
C GLY A 61 -7.26 -9.35 -0.23
N VAL A 62 -6.22 -8.83 -0.90
CA VAL A 62 -4.96 -8.44 -0.25
C VAL A 62 -5.18 -7.39 0.83
N MET A 63 -6.08 -6.42 0.59
CA MET A 63 -6.39 -5.36 1.55
C MET A 63 -7.00 -5.91 2.83
N GLU A 64 -7.97 -6.82 2.71
CA GLU A 64 -8.58 -7.49 3.85
C GLU A 64 -7.57 -8.36 4.61
N ALA A 65 -6.73 -9.09 3.89
CA ALA A 65 -5.69 -9.92 4.49
C ALA A 65 -4.70 -9.09 5.31
N ALA A 66 -4.26 -7.93 4.80
CA ALA A 66 -3.39 -7.01 5.52
C ALA A 66 -4.07 -6.44 6.77
N ASN A 67 -5.30 -5.95 6.64
CA ASN A 67 -6.05 -5.45 7.79
C ASN A 67 -6.30 -6.54 8.83
N LYS A 68 -6.61 -7.78 8.41
CA LYS A 68 -6.77 -8.93 9.31
C LYS A 68 -5.49 -9.22 10.10
N GLY A 69 -4.32 -9.16 9.46
CA GLY A 69 -3.04 -9.34 10.13
C GLY A 69 -2.82 -8.33 11.24
N ALA A 70 -3.05 -7.04 10.96
CA ALA A 70 -2.94 -5.98 11.95
C ALA A 70 -3.99 -6.10 13.08
N TYR A 71 -5.23 -6.42 12.72
CA TYR A 71 -6.32 -6.66 13.67
C TYR A 71 -5.98 -7.78 14.66
N GLU A 72 -5.46 -8.90 14.16
CA GLU A 72 -5.07 -10.04 15.01
C GLU A 72 -3.80 -9.79 15.84
N SER A 73 -2.94 -8.86 15.42
CA SER A 73 -1.84 -8.37 16.27
C SER A 73 -2.39 -7.63 17.49
N GLY A 74 -3.40 -6.79 17.32
CA GLY A 74 -3.99 -5.98 18.38
C GLY A 74 -3.07 -4.89 18.95
N LYS A 75 -1.85 -4.71 18.41
CA LYS A 75 -0.84 -3.78 18.93
C LYS A 75 -0.80 -2.43 18.21
N SER A 76 -1.31 -2.38 16.99
CA SER A 76 -1.28 -1.17 16.16
C SER A 76 -2.57 -1.01 15.37
N PRO A 77 -2.91 0.22 14.96
CA PRO A 77 -4.13 0.47 14.19
C PRO A 77 -4.17 -0.30 12.88
N SER A 78 -5.34 -0.87 12.55
CA SER A 78 -5.71 -1.42 11.25
C SER A 78 -6.66 -0.43 10.57
N ILE A 79 -6.24 0.16 9.44
CA ILE A 79 -6.92 1.32 8.83
C ILE A 79 -7.37 0.97 7.43
N GLY A 80 -8.67 1.18 7.15
CA GLY A 80 -9.28 1.06 5.84
C GLY A 80 -9.61 2.44 5.27
N LEU A 81 -9.06 2.77 4.10
CA LEU A 81 -9.34 4.02 3.38
C LEU A 81 -10.15 3.70 2.12
N ASN A 82 -11.46 3.64 2.27
CA ASN A 82 -12.41 3.24 1.24
C ASN A 82 -12.75 4.39 0.29
N ILE A 83 -13.35 4.05 -0.84
CA ILE A 83 -13.92 4.99 -1.80
C ILE A 83 -15.38 4.62 -2.04
N VAL A 84 -16.25 5.59 -2.20
CA VAL A 84 -17.63 5.34 -2.67
C VAL A 84 -17.56 4.73 -4.07
N LEU A 85 -18.12 3.53 -4.23
CA LEU A 85 -18.25 2.85 -5.52
C LEU A 85 -19.71 2.90 -5.99
N PRO A 86 -19.96 2.92 -7.32
CA PRO A 86 -21.30 2.91 -7.87
C PRO A 86 -22.05 1.56 -7.70
N PHE A 87 -21.40 0.56 -7.15
CA PHE A 87 -21.94 -0.77 -6.84
C PHE A 87 -21.74 -1.06 -5.36
N GLU A 88 -22.31 -2.15 -4.90
CA GLU A 88 -22.25 -2.57 -3.49
C GLU A 88 -20.82 -2.54 -2.95
N GLN A 89 -20.63 -1.77 -1.87
CA GLN A 89 -19.32 -1.57 -1.24
C GLN A 89 -19.17 -2.52 -0.06
N VAL A 90 -18.22 -3.44 -0.17
CA VAL A 90 -17.84 -4.31 0.94
C VAL A 90 -16.66 -3.69 1.69
N THR A 91 -16.93 -3.15 2.86
CA THR A 91 -15.88 -2.72 3.80
C THR A 91 -15.38 -3.95 4.55
N ASN A 92 -14.08 -4.17 4.62
CA ASN A 92 -13.58 -5.31 5.37
C ASN A 92 -13.74 -5.07 6.89
N LYS A 93 -14.13 -6.13 7.60
CA LYS A 93 -14.46 -6.09 9.04
C LYS A 93 -13.25 -6.00 9.96
N TYR A 94 -12.03 -6.10 9.42
CA TYR A 94 -10.79 -6.12 10.19
C TYR A 94 -10.11 -4.75 10.30
N ALA A 95 -10.63 -3.74 9.63
CA ALA A 95 -10.18 -2.38 9.86
C ALA A 95 -10.78 -1.85 11.18
N THR A 96 -9.92 -1.50 12.13
CA THR A 96 -10.32 -0.88 13.41
C THR A 96 -10.76 0.57 13.26
N SER A 97 -10.33 1.20 12.17
CA SER A 97 -10.72 2.54 11.77
C SER A 97 -10.94 2.60 10.27
N ASN A 98 -12.08 3.12 9.84
CA ASN A 98 -12.45 3.23 8.43
C ASN A 98 -12.79 4.67 8.06
N PHE A 99 -12.32 5.11 6.91
CA PHE A 99 -12.71 6.37 6.29
C PHE A 99 -13.17 6.12 4.86
N VAL A 100 -14.25 6.76 4.44
CA VAL A 100 -14.83 6.61 3.10
C VAL A 100 -14.70 7.92 2.36
N PHE A 101 -13.94 7.92 1.28
CA PHE A 101 -13.75 9.06 0.40
C PHE A 101 -14.83 9.10 -0.67
N SER A 102 -15.23 10.30 -1.07
CA SER A 102 -16.07 10.53 -2.26
C SER A 102 -15.22 10.73 -3.53
N ASN A 103 -13.95 11.13 -3.36
CA ASN A 103 -13.04 11.43 -4.46
C ASN A 103 -11.80 10.52 -4.47
N LEU A 104 -11.50 9.92 -5.63
CA LEU A 104 -10.39 8.99 -5.79
C LEU A 104 -9.02 9.64 -5.56
N SER A 105 -8.82 10.88 -6.02
CA SER A 105 -7.54 11.59 -5.85
C SER A 105 -7.28 11.92 -4.38
N ALA A 106 -8.30 12.35 -3.63
CA ALA A 106 -8.19 12.59 -2.19
C ALA A 106 -7.84 11.30 -1.45
N ARG A 107 -8.47 10.16 -1.83
CA ARG A 107 -8.16 8.85 -1.26
C ARG A 107 -6.71 8.42 -1.53
N LYS A 108 -6.23 8.56 -2.77
CA LYS A 108 -4.86 8.20 -3.12
C LYS A 108 -3.84 9.03 -2.32
N PHE A 109 -4.07 10.33 -2.22
CA PHE A 109 -3.27 11.19 -1.34
C PHE A 109 -3.21 10.64 0.09
N ALA A 110 -4.35 10.29 0.66
CA ALA A 110 -4.45 9.78 2.03
C ALA A 110 -3.74 8.43 2.24
N LEU A 111 -3.77 7.53 1.24
CA LEU A 111 -3.07 6.24 1.25
C LEU A 111 -1.54 6.41 1.25
N ILE A 112 -1.05 7.52 0.68
CA ILE A 112 0.38 7.75 0.44
C ILE A 112 0.98 8.68 1.50
N GLU A 113 0.28 9.72 1.91
CA GLU A 113 0.82 10.86 2.64
C GLU A 113 1.57 10.46 3.90
N ARG A 114 0.98 9.62 4.75
CA ARG A 114 1.55 9.26 6.06
C ARG A 114 2.41 8.00 6.08
N SER A 115 2.45 7.24 4.99
CA SER A 115 3.16 5.96 4.96
C SER A 115 4.65 6.11 4.72
N SER A 116 5.44 5.38 5.52
CA SER A 116 6.89 5.31 5.45
C SER A 116 7.38 4.18 4.54
N ALA A 117 6.52 3.20 4.27
CA ALA A 117 6.78 2.12 3.33
C ALA A 117 5.50 1.67 2.63
N PHE A 118 5.67 1.14 1.42
CA PHE A 118 4.62 0.61 0.56
C PHE A 118 4.91 -0.85 0.22
N LEU A 119 3.91 -1.69 0.40
CA LEU A 119 3.96 -3.13 0.15
C LEU A 119 2.96 -3.43 -0.96
N VAL A 120 3.47 -3.64 -2.17
CA VAL A 120 2.67 -3.75 -3.39
C VAL A 120 2.64 -5.20 -3.83
N PHE A 121 1.51 -5.84 -3.64
CA PHE A 121 1.21 -7.21 -4.07
C PHE A 121 0.63 -7.21 -5.48
N PRO A 122 0.63 -8.35 -6.17
CA PRO A 122 -0.01 -8.46 -7.48
C PRO A 122 -1.44 -7.94 -7.48
N GLY A 123 -1.79 -7.18 -8.53
CA GLY A 123 -3.10 -6.58 -8.66
C GLY A 123 -3.41 -6.06 -10.06
N GLY A 124 -4.56 -5.44 -10.20
CA GLY A 124 -5.03 -4.87 -11.46
C GLY A 124 -4.66 -3.39 -11.64
N PHE A 125 -5.44 -2.71 -12.48
CA PHE A 125 -5.19 -1.29 -12.83
C PHE A 125 -5.15 -0.36 -11.62
N GLY A 126 -5.99 -0.57 -10.59
CA GLY A 126 -5.95 0.25 -9.38
C GLY A 126 -4.62 0.11 -8.64
N THR A 127 -4.11 -1.12 -8.52
CA THR A 127 -2.80 -1.38 -7.90
C THR A 127 -1.64 -0.80 -8.71
N LEU A 128 -1.72 -0.86 -10.03
CA LEU A 128 -0.71 -0.24 -10.92
C LEU A 128 -0.78 1.29 -10.85
N ASP A 129 -1.96 1.88 -10.79
CA ASP A 129 -2.15 3.33 -10.62
C ASP A 129 -1.52 3.81 -9.30
N GLU A 130 -1.77 3.10 -8.19
CA GLU A 130 -1.17 3.36 -6.89
C GLU A 130 0.37 3.19 -6.91
N LEU A 131 0.86 2.13 -7.56
CA LEU A 131 2.30 1.88 -7.72
C LEU A 131 2.98 3.01 -8.50
N PHE A 132 2.45 3.37 -9.66
CA PHE A 132 3.09 4.41 -10.48
C PHE A 132 3.02 5.78 -9.83
N GLU A 133 1.98 6.09 -9.06
CA GLU A 133 1.92 7.34 -8.29
C GLU A 133 3.04 7.39 -7.24
N ILE A 134 3.23 6.33 -6.44
CA ILE A 134 4.32 6.33 -5.44
C ILE A 134 5.71 6.33 -6.09
N LEU A 135 5.89 5.68 -7.26
CA LEU A 135 7.15 5.71 -8.00
C LEU A 135 7.45 7.13 -8.51
N VAL A 136 6.48 7.82 -9.09
CA VAL A 136 6.64 9.22 -9.55
C VAL A 136 6.98 10.13 -8.37
N LEU A 137 6.26 10.02 -7.26
CA LEU A 137 6.52 10.85 -6.07
C LEU A 137 7.92 10.59 -5.48
N ALA A 138 8.39 9.35 -5.52
CA ALA A 138 9.73 8.98 -5.08
C ALA A 138 10.80 9.53 -6.06
N GLN A 139 10.58 9.36 -7.36
CA GLN A 139 11.49 9.82 -8.42
C GLN A 139 11.75 11.33 -8.37
N ILE A 140 10.70 12.12 -8.17
CA ILE A 140 10.84 13.58 -8.06
C ILE A 140 11.24 14.08 -6.66
N GLY A 141 11.49 13.15 -5.72
CA GLY A 141 11.89 13.46 -4.34
C GLY A 141 10.78 14.04 -3.45
N ALA A 142 9.53 14.01 -3.90
CA ALA A 142 8.37 14.49 -3.12
C ALA A 142 7.98 13.54 -2.00
N LYS A 143 8.33 12.26 -2.10
CA LYS A 143 8.08 11.25 -1.08
C LYS A 143 9.34 10.41 -0.83
N LYS A 144 9.75 10.33 0.43
CA LYS A 144 10.80 9.40 0.86
C LYS A 144 10.13 8.21 1.55
N ALA A 145 10.16 7.06 0.91
CA ALA A 145 9.59 5.84 1.45
C ALA A 145 10.26 4.61 0.82
N LYS A 146 10.23 3.49 1.51
CA LYS A 146 10.63 2.19 0.93
C LYS A 146 9.46 1.61 0.14
N ILE A 147 9.72 1.11 -1.07
CA ILE A 147 8.71 0.50 -1.95
C ILE A 147 9.13 -0.95 -2.22
N PHE A 148 8.32 -1.90 -1.75
CA PHE A 148 8.54 -3.33 -1.95
C PHE A 148 7.46 -3.91 -2.85
N LEU A 149 7.87 -4.56 -3.93
CA LEU A 149 7.00 -5.32 -4.83
C LEU A 149 7.08 -6.79 -4.43
N ILE A 150 6.03 -7.29 -3.80
CA ILE A 150 5.95 -8.67 -3.30
C ILE A 150 5.31 -9.57 -4.33
N GLY A 151 5.97 -10.66 -4.69
CA GLY A 151 5.54 -11.56 -5.75
C GLY A 151 6.41 -11.42 -7.01
N SER A 152 7.66 -11.84 -6.91
CA SER A 152 8.68 -11.71 -7.96
C SER A 152 8.24 -12.26 -9.31
N GLU A 153 7.52 -13.39 -9.33
CA GLU A 153 6.98 -13.99 -10.54
C GLU A 153 6.05 -13.03 -11.32
N PHE A 154 5.25 -12.24 -10.61
CA PHE A 154 4.35 -11.27 -11.22
C PHE A 154 5.10 -10.00 -11.64
N TRP A 155 5.89 -9.44 -10.74
CA TRP A 155 6.53 -8.14 -10.94
C TRP A 155 7.73 -8.17 -11.89
N SER A 156 8.36 -9.32 -12.09
CA SER A 156 9.48 -9.48 -13.05
C SER A 156 9.11 -9.02 -14.45
N LYS A 157 7.84 -9.15 -14.88
CA LYS A 157 7.39 -8.73 -16.20
C LYS A 157 7.35 -7.20 -16.35
N LEU A 158 6.92 -6.51 -15.30
CA LEU A 158 6.95 -5.05 -15.26
C LEU A 158 8.38 -4.53 -15.17
N ASP A 159 9.21 -5.14 -14.35
CA ASP A 159 10.62 -4.81 -14.19
C ASP A 159 11.40 -4.99 -15.52
N ASP A 160 11.14 -6.09 -16.20
CA ASP A 160 11.67 -6.35 -17.55
C ASP A 160 11.25 -5.25 -18.55
N PHE A 161 9.99 -4.85 -18.56
CA PHE A 161 9.49 -3.77 -19.40
C PHE A 161 10.20 -2.44 -19.10
N ILE A 162 10.37 -2.12 -17.82
CA ILE A 162 11.08 -0.89 -17.40
C ILE A 162 12.52 -0.94 -17.90
N LYS A 163 13.25 -2.05 -17.64
CA LYS A 163 14.65 -2.22 -18.00
C LYS A 163 14.90 -2.26 -19.51
N THR A 164 14.09 -3.03 -20.23
CA THR A 164 14.33 -3.30 -21.67
C THR A 164 13.67 -2.29 -22.59
N THR A 165 12.68 -1.53 -22.10
CA THR A 165 11.94 -0.58 -22.93
C THR A 165 12.11 0.85 -22.42
N LEU A 166 11.69 1.15 -21.19
CA LEU A 166 11.69 2.54 -20.71
C LEU A 166 13.10 3.12 -20.59
N ILE A 167 14.07 2.35 -20.09
CA ILE A 167 15.47 2.80 -20.01
C ILE A 167 16.06 2.94 -21.41
N ARG A 168 15.87 1.96 -22.30
CA ARG A 168 16.36 2.03 -23.68
C ARG A 168 15.84 3.26 -24.42
N GLU A 169 14.54 3.59 -24.24
CA GLU A 169 13.92 4.78 -24.84
C GLU A 169 14.22 6.07 -24.07
N LYS A 170 15.02 5.99 -23.00
CA LYS A 170 15.37 7.13 -22.11
C LYS A 170 14.15 7.80 -21.48
N ALA A 171 13.08 7.05 -21.28
CA ALA A 171 11.88 7.51 -20.59
C ALA A 171 12.06 7.49 -19.05
N VAL A 172 12.95 6.63 -18.54
CA VAL A 172 13.41 6.59 -17.15
C VAL A 172 14.93 6.36 -17.15
N SER A 173 15.59 6.64 -16.02
CA SER A 173 17.04 6.42 -15.85
C SER A 173 17.33 5.07 -15.16
N GLU A 174 18.59 4.61 -15.21
CA GLU A 174 19.01 3.40 -14.49
C GLU A 174 18.92 3.58 -12.97
N GLU A 175 19.15 4.80 -12.47
CA GLU A 175 19.02 5.14 -11.05
C GLU A 175 17.59 4.93 -10.53
N ASP A 176 16.58 5.09 -11.39
CA ASP A 176 15.17 4.90 -11.04
C ASP A 176 14.85 3.44 -10.65
N LEU A 177 15.67 2.48 -11.05
CA LEU A 177 15.55 1.08 -10.61
C LEU A 177 15.78 0.91 -9.10
N SER A 178 16.46 1.85 -8.46
CA SER A 178 16.68 1.87 -7.01
C SER A 178 15.46 2.33 -6.20
N LEU A 179 14.42 2.84 -6.85
CA LEU A 179 13.21 3.34 -6.20
C LEU A 179 12.37 2.22 -5.57
N TYR A 180 12.51 0.97 -6.05
CA TYR A 180 11.75 -0.17 -5.56
C TYR A 180 12.63 -1.42 -5.40
N THR A 181 12.17 -2.33 -4.57
CA THR A 181 12.79 -3.64 -4.37
C THR A 181 11.77 -4.73 -4.64
N ILE A 182 12.07 -5.67 -5.52
CA ILE A 182 11.26 -6.88 -5.72
C ILE A 182 11.77 -7.95 -4.78
N SER A 183 10.91 -8.51 -3.92
CA SER A 183 11.30 -9.55 -2.97
C SER A 183 10.14 -10.43 -2.57
N ASP A 184 10.42 -11.72 -2.39
CA ASP A 184 9.52 -12.71 -1.77
C ASP A 184 10.02 -13.10 -0.36
N ASP A 185 11.17 -12.58 0.07
CA ASP A 185 11.71 -12.76 1.42
C ASP A 185 11.07 -11.75 2.38
N LEU A 186 9.98 -12.18 3.01
CA LEU A 186 9.21 -11.34 3.94
C LEU A 186 10.00 -10.97 5.21
N ASP A 187 10.96 -11.78 5.63
CA ASP A 187 11.78 -11.48 6.81
C ASP A 187 12.73 -10.34 6.53
N THR A 188 13.38 -10.33 5.38
CA THR A 188 14.20 -9.21 4.93
C THR A 188 13.37 -7.93 4.79
N VAL A 189 12.23 -8.00 4.10
CA VAL A 189 11.31 -6.85 3.93
C VAL A 189 10.86 -6.29 5.28
N ARG A 190 10.43 -7.17 6.21
CA ARG A 190 10.05 -6.77 7.57
C ARG A 190 11.19 -6.05 8.28
N ASN A 191 12.39 -6.63 8.29
CA ASN A 191 13.53 -6.08 9.02
C ASN A 191 13.95 -4.71 8.48
N GLU A 192 13.90 -4.52 7.17
CA GLU A 192 14.18 -3.23 6.55
C GLU A 192 13.13 -2.16 6.92
N ILE A 193 11.86 -2.54 7.05
CA ILE A 193 10.80 -1.61 7.45
C ILE A 193 10.92 -1.29 8.94
N LEU A 194 11.15 -2.28 9.80
CA LEU A 194 11.34 -2.05 11.23
C LEU A 194 12.58 -1.17 11.50
N GLY A 195 13.59 -1.25 10.65
CA GLY A 195 14.77 -0.37 10.70
C GLY A 195 14.48 1.12 10.47
N ILE A 196 13.30 1.49 9.97
CA ILE A 196 12.87 2.90 9.82
C ILE A 196 12.63 3.56 11.20
N LEU A 197 12.37 2.77 12.24
CA LEU A 197 12.08 3.26 13.59
C LEU A 197 13.33 3.55 14.42
N ASN A 198 14.50 3.12 13.95
CA ASN A 198 15.79 3.28 14.62
C ASN A 198 16.60 4.42 13.98
#